data_7ffb11c14ad2a8b2727ec6a5a0a91db3
#
_entry.id   7ffb11c14ad2a8b2727ec6a5a0a91db3
#
_cell.length_a   1.000
_cell.length_b   1.000
_cell.length_c   1.000
_cell.angle_alpha   90.00
_cell.angle_beta   90.00
_cell.angle_gamma   90.00
#
_symmetry.space_group_name_H-M   'P 1'
#
loop_
_entity.id
_entity.type
_entity.pdbx_description
1 polymer ?
#
loop_
_entity_poly.entity_id
_entity_poly.type
_entity_poly.pdbx_seq_one_letter_code
_entity_poly.pdbx_strand_id
1 'polypeptide(L)'
;MKTVVRAAALSLIVVACSPTSSTAPGSPGTPTSTSPATPTSTPGAARPLPILVETDLAGDDILALMALLREPAVDVRAIAVDGNGEVHCADGVPNVQKLLRAFDIEGIPVGCGRDAPGEHGRLFPEDWRAGADAFYGVELPAADPEPATGAATLIAETAAASPEPLTIVALGPWSNIADAFSAHQDLPGRLAGIHAMAGAIDVPGNVAIDEVTFEHGVEWNVAVDPDAFAAVLESDVPVTLVPLDATNDVPVPPDFAAILEADHTAAGADIAFEMYARSPALTFETSFWDTLAALALVDPGLATWEDLTVSVELDGPSSGRIRRADNGRPIRAAMSADTDAFMAALLAALRRGEPRPEPFELTGTLTVTWDGATCDLRASSGLTAGSVRLEVANESDESLAVLLAGVETPRTWADVVAFIESVDVSDPNLAPPDWIIEISSSATADPGGQAVAIASVPAAEVGAVCATGEWPALDLAPSASVEIPD
;
A
#
# COMPACT_ATOMS: atom_id res chain seq x y z
N MET A 1 -12.23 -18.20 4.96
CA MET A 1 -13.07 -18.37 3.75
C MET A 1 -14.45 -17.71 3.80
N LYS A 2 -15.10 -17.52 4.94
CA LYS A 2 -16.42 -16.83 5.03
C LYS A 2 -16.32 -15.30 5.15
N THR A 3 -15.12 -14.74 5.26
CA THR A 3 -14.86 -13.31 5.53
C THR A 3 -14.55 -12.51 4.27
N VAL A 4 -14.04 -13.13 3.22
CA VAL A 4 -13.61 -12.48 1.97
C VAL A 4 -14.79 -11.90 1.18
N VAL A 5 -15.99 -12.53 1.28
CA VAL A 5 -17.21 -12.01 0.60
C VAL A 5 -17.68 -10.67 1.17
N ARG A 6 -17.36 -10.38 2.45
CA ARG A 6 -17.71 -9.08 3.06
C ARG A 6 -16.88 -7.92 2.50
N ALA A 7 -15.63 -8.17 2.10
CA ALA A 7 -14.77 -7.14 1.55
C ALA A 7 -15.18 -6.74 0.13
N ALA A 8 -15.51 -7.72 -0.73
CA ALA A 8 -15.95 -7.41 -2.09
C ALA A 8 -17.31 -6.70 -2.17
N ALA A 9 -18.20 -6.96 -1.20
CA ALA A 9 -19.50 -6.29 -1.15
C ALA A 9 -19.45 -4.93 -0.42
N LEU A 10 -18.50 -4.73 0.50
CA LEU A 10 -18.33 -3.45 1.23
C LEU A 10 -17.49 -2.42 0.47
N SER A 11 -16.65 -2.85 -0.49
CA SER A 11 -15.84 -1.94 -1.33
C SER A 11 -16.66 -1.21 -2.41
N LEU A 12 -17.96 -1.44 -2.48
CA LEU A 12 -18.85 -0.82 -3.47
C LEU A 12 -19.60 0.41 -2.94
N ILE A 13 -19.29 0.90 -1.74
CA ILE A 13 -20.00 2.06 -1.15
C ILE A 13 -19.09 3.27 -1.16
N VAL A 14 -19.57 4.28 -1.84
CA VAL A 14 -19.23 5.71 -1.90
C VAL A 14 -18.49 6.18 -3.15
N VAL A 15 -19.27 6.67 -4.09
CA VAL A 15 -18.83 7.73 -5.00
C VAL A 15 -19.98 8.74 -5.09
N ALA A 16 -19.82 9.88 -4.51
CA ALA A 16 -20.36 11.14 -5.04
C ALA A 16 -19.90 12.34 -4.20
N CYS A 17 -18.84 13.03 -4.60
CA CYS A 17 -18.76 14.48 -4.44
C CYS A 17 -17.96 15.08 -5.58
N SER A 18 -18.62 15.90 -6.39
CA SER A 18 -18.08 16.56 -7.58
C SER A 18 -17.08 17.66 -7.26
N PRO A 19 -16.06 17.88 -8.10
CA PRO A 19 -15.14 18.99 -7.93
C PRO A 19 -15.65 20.26 -8.65
N THR A 20 -15.55 21.37 -7.98
CA THR A 20 -15.67 22.70 -8.62
C THR A 20 -14.29 23.18 -9.07
N SER A 21 -14.17 23.31 -10.36
CA SER A 21 -13.02 23.91 -11.03
C SER A 21 -12.91 25.42 -10.80
N SER A 22 -11.70 25.90 -10.51
CA SER A 22 -11.34 27.31 -10.57
C SER A 22 -10.04 27.49 -11.35
N THR A 23 -10.15 28.10 -12.50
CA THR A 23 -9.02 28.57 -13.34
C THR A 23 -8.64 29.99 -13.02
N ALA A 24 -7.34 30.30 -12.95
CA ALA A 24 -6.84 31.68 -13.15
C ALA A 24 -5.42 31.67 -13.76
N PRO A 25 -5.09 32.67 -14.61
CA PRO A 25 -4.02 32.56 -15.59
C PRO A 25 -2.69 33.18 -15.15
N GLY A 26 -1.62 32.64 -15.73
CA GLY A 26 -0.25 33.12 -15.53
C GLY A 26 0.15 34.31 -16.37
N SER A 27 1.29 34.89 -16.05
CA SER A 27 2.06 35.78 -16.89
C SER A 27 3.57 35.70 -16.61
N PRO A 28 4.44 35.98 -17.59
CA PRO A 28 5.81 35.50 -17.65
C PRO A 28 6.85 36.52 -17.11
N GLY A 29 7.91 36.01 -16.53
CA GLY A 29 9.07 36.77 -16.08
C GLY A 29 10.35 36.35 -16.81
N THR A 30 11.06 37.32 -17.33
CA THR A 30 12.22 37.34 -18.21
C THR A 30 13.57 37.05 -17.49
N PRO A 31 14.63 36.65 -18.19
CA PRO A 31 15.81 35.99 -17.64
C PRO A 31 16.89 36.92 -17.14
N THR A 32 17.72 36.45 -16.21
CA THR A 32 18.92 37.22 -15.79
C THR A 32 20.15 36.31 -15.66
N SER A 33 21.11 36.64 -16.51
CA SER A 33 22.59 36.72 -16.32
C SER A 33 23.35 35.56 -15.68
N THR A 34 24.13 34.91 -16.50
CA THR A 34 25.23 34.00 -16.19
C THR A 34 26.44 34.72 -15.58
N SER A 35 26.97 34.17 -14.49
CA SER A 35 28.31 34.47 -13.96
C SER A 35 29.20 33.21 -14.06
N PRO A 36 30.51 33.31 -14.32
CA PRO A 36 31.33 32.14 -14.61
C PRO A 36 31.67 31.34 -13.37
N ALA A 37 31.50 30.02 -13.50
CA ALA A 37 31.78 29.04 -12.46
C ALA A 37 33.30 28.88 -12.24
N THR A 38 33.70 28.95 -10.99
CA THR A 38 34.99 28.50 -10.47
C THR A 38 35.01 26.94 -10.52
N PRO A 39 36.13 26.30 -10.85
CA PRO A 39 36.18 24.85 -10.87
C PRO A 39 36.05 24.30 -9.44
N THR A 40 34.91 23.72 -9.16
CA THR A 40 34.66 23.02 -7.91
C THR A 40 35.33 21.64 -7.99
N SER A 41 36.22 21.36 -7.03
CA SER A 41 36.72 20.02 -6.78
C SER A 41 35.53 19.06 -6.65
N THR A 42 35.55 17.96 -7.39
CA THR A 42 34.54 16.87 -7.29
C THR A 42 34.46 16.46 -5.82
N PRO A 43 33.29 16.60 -5.13
CA PRO A 43 33.12 16.02 -3.80
C PRO A 43 33.26 14.51 -3.95
N GLY A 44 34.08 13.89 -3.11
CA GLY A 44 34.03 12.42 -2.98
C GLY A 44 32.59 12.01 -2.78
N ALA A 45 32.11 10.98 -3.50
CA ALA A 45 30.75 10.50 -3.37
C ALA A 45 30.43 10.33 -1.87
N ALA A 46 29.37 11.00 -1.41
CA ALA A 46 28.89 10.84 -0.05
C ALA A 46 28.62 9.34 0.20
N ARG A 47 28.98 8.84 1.38
CA ARG A 47 28.64 7.45 1.72
C ARG A 47 27.13 7.32 1.82
N PRO A 48 26.57 6.16 1.38
CA PRO A 48 25.15 5.90 1.57
C PRO A 48 24.77 5.94 3.07
N LEU A 49 23.62 6.48 3.37
CA LEU A 49 23.08 6.57 4.73
C LEU A 49 22.73 5.14 5.23
N PRO A 50 23.33 4.65 6.31
CA PRO A 50 22.94 3.35 6.86
C PRO A 50 21.55 3.43 7.48
N ILE A 51 20.63 2.59 6.99
CA ILE A 51 19.26 2.52 7.47
C ILE A 51 18.87 1.11 7.88
N LEU A 52 17.94 1.02 8.82
CA LEU A 52 17.12 -0.16 9.08
C LEU A 52 15.68 0.23 8.74
N VAL A 53 15.00 -0.60 7.96
CA VAL A 53 13.59 -0.38 7.64
C VAL A 53 12.75 -1.23 8.58
N GLU A 54 11.79 -0.59 9.20
CA GLU A 54 10.75 -1.19 10.02
C GLU A 54 9.43 -1.02 9.26
N THR A 55 8.67 -2.11 9.07
CA THR A 55 7.55 -2.17 8.13
C THR A 55 6.51 -3.20 8.54
N ASP A 56 5.24 -2.94 8.29
CA ASP A 56 4.16 -3.90 8.45
C ASP A 56 3.59 -4.42 7.12
N LEU A 57 4.30 -4.11 6.02
CA LEU A 57 4.03 -4.60 4.66
C LEU A 57 2.62 -4.25 4.13
N ALA A 58 2.05 -3.12 4.52
CA ALA A 58 0.94 -2.55 3.79
C ALA A 58 1.31 -2.29 2.32
N GLY A 59 0.34 -2.04 1.46
CA GLY A 59 0.61 -1.89 0.03
C GLY A 59 1.61 -0.79 -0.32
N ASP A 60 1.57 0.33 0.37
CA ASP A 60 2.48 1.45 0.19
C ASP A 60 3.83 1.27 0.92
N ASP A 61 3.89 0.48 2.03
CA ASP A 61 5.15 -0.03 2.60
C ASP A 61 5.96 -0.81 1.59
N ILE A 62 5.30 -1.69 0.83
CA ILE A 62 5.96 -2.48 -0.20
C ILE A 62 6.59 -1.57 -1.26
N LEU A 63 5.88 -0.51 -1.71
CA LEU A 63 6.45 0.49 -2.62
C LEU A 63 7.63 1.23 -1.99
N ALA A 64 7.50 1.66 -0.73
CA ALA A 64 8.54 2.33 0.03
C ALA A 64 9.79 1.45 0.16
N LEU A 65 9.62 0.19 0.54
CA LEU A 65 10.71 -0.77 0.67
C LEU A 65 11.41 -1.02 -0.67
N MET A 66 10.65 -1.22 -1.77
CA MET A 66 11.21 -1.38 -3.11
C MET A 66 12.02 -0.15 -3.56
N ALA A 67 11.53 1.06 -3.27
CA ALA A 67 12.23 2.30 -3.57
C ALA A 67 13.55 2.39 -2.80
N LEU A 68 13.55 2.12 -1.49
CA LEU A 68 14.74 2.16 -0.64
C LEU A 68 15.78 1.09 -1.01
N LEU A 69 15.35 -0.12 -1.35
CA LEU A 69 16.25 -1.22 -1.76
C LEU A 69 17.06 -0.91 -3.03
N ARG A 70 16.60 0.02 -3.87
CA ARG A 70 17.26 0.46 -5.11
C ARG A 70 17.80 1.88 -5.06
N GLU A 71 17.69 2.55 -3.92
CA GLU A 71 18.18 3.93 -3.76
C GLU A 71 19.68 3.95 -3.42
N PRO A 72 20.55 4.48 -4.29
CA PRO A 72 21.97 4.48 -4.04
C PRO A 72 22.43 5.42 -2.92
N ALA A 73 21.56 6.33 -2.45
CA ALA A 73 21.87 7.23 -1.34
C ALA A 73 21.68 6.58 0.04
N VAL A 74 21.08 5.40 0.11
CA VAL A 74 20.89 4.65 1.36
C VAL A 74 21.54 3.26 1.29
N ASP A 75 21.80 2.70 2.45
CA ASP A 75 22.36 1.36 2.64
C ASP A 75 21.47 0.61 3.63
N VAL A 76 20.56 -0.21 3.11
CA VAL A 76 19.61 -0.99 3.92
C VAL A 76 20.36 -2.13 4.61
N ARG A 77 20.51 -2.03 5.93
CA ARG A 77 21.28 -2.96 6.78
C ARG A 77 20.47 -4.10 7.32
N ALA A 78 19.18 -3.90 7.54
CA ALA A 78 18.25 -4.90 8.05
C ALA A 78 16.81 -4.45 7.76
N ILE A 79 15.88 -5.42 7.82
CA ILE A 79 14.44 -5.18 7.72
C ILE A 79 13.78 -5.84 8.93
N ALA A 80 13.03 -5.06 9.70
CA ALA A 80 12.24 -5.52 10.83
C ALA A 80 10.75 -5.46 10.48
N VAL A 81 10.07 -6.60 10.53
CA VAL A 81 8.63 -6.71 10.25
C VAL A 81 7.86 -6.51 11.57
N ASP A 82 6.82 -5.69 11.54
CA ASP A 82 5.88 -5.51 12.65
C ASP A 82 4.69 -6.45 12.50
N GLY A 83 4.72 -7.55 13.25
CA GLY A 83 3.68 -8.58 13.18
C GLY A 83 2.32 -8.15 13.76
N ASN A 84 2.26 -7.05 14.51
CA ASN A 84 1.00 -6.47 14.99
C ASN A 84 0.44 -5.37 14.08
N GLY A 85 1.11 -5.06 12.98
CA GLY A 85 0.62 -4.19 11.92
C GLY A 85 -0.27 -4.91 10.90
N GLU A 86 -0.20 -4.55 9.62
CA GLU A 86 -1.02 -5.17 8.57
C GLU A 86 -0.63 -6.61 8.25
N VAL A 87 0.62 -7.03 8.45
CA VAL A 87 1.06 -8.39 8.15
C VAL A 87 1.28 -9.21 9.42
N HIS A 88 1.06 -10.54 9.36
CA HIS A 88 1.52 -11.44 10.40
C HIS A 88 2.98 -11.85 10.20
N CYS A 89 3.73 -12.09 11.30
CA CYS A 89 5.12 -12.55 11.22
C CYS A 89 5.30 -13.80 10.36
N ALA A 90 4.33 -14.71 10.40
CA ALA A 90 4.40 -15.99 9.69
C ALA A 90 4.48 -15.82 8.17
N ASP A 91 3.88 -14.77 7.64
CA ASP A 91 3.81 -14.47 6.20
C ASP A 91 4.73 -13.30 5.83
N GLY A 92 4.84 -12.28 6.69
CA GLY A 92 5.64 -11.10 6.43
C GLY A 92 7.12 -11.37 6.24
N VAL A 93 7.74 -12.20 7.11
CA VAL A 93 9.15 -12.56 6.94
C VAL A 93 9.42 -13.29 5.63
N PRO A 94 8.69 -14.37 5.28
CA PRO A 94 8.81 -14.99 3.96
C PRO A 94 8.57 -14.04 2.80
N ASN A 95 7.60 -13.15 2.91
CA ASN A 95 7.27 -12.19 1.85
C ASN A 95 8.42 -11.20 1.61
N VAL A 96 9.06 -10.67 2.67
CA VAL A 96 10.26 -9.84 2.52
C VAL A 96 11.41 -10.63 1.90
N GLN A 97 11.65 -11.87 2.31
CA GLN A 97 12.71 -12.72 1.74
C GLN A 97 12.49 -12.98 0.25
N LYS A 98 11.24 -13.26 -0.16
CA LYS A 98 10.88 -13.41 -1.57
C LYS A 98 11.05 -12.10 -2.36
N LEU A 99 10.71 -10.95 -1.76
CA LEU A 99 10.91 -9.64 -2.36
C LEU A 99 12.40 -9.36 -2.59
N LEU A 100 13.26 -9.61 -1.59
CA LEU A 100 14.71 -9.49 -1.73
C LEU A 100 15.24 -10.40 -2.86
N ARG A 101 14.72 -11.63 -2.97
CA ARG A 101 15.05 -12.53 -4.06
C ARG A 101 14.60 -11.99 -5.41
N ALA A 102 13.41 -11.40 -5.52
CA ALA A 102 12.92 -10.77 -6.75
C ALA A 102 13.81 -9.60 -7.20
N PHE A 103 14.50 -8.96 -6.25
CA PHE A 103 15.46 -7.88 -6.49
C PHE A 103 16.90 -8.36 -6.66
N ASP A 104 17.18 -9.67 -6.63
CA ASP A 104 18.53 -10.23 -6.63
C ASP A 104 19.43 -9.61 -5.54
N ILE A 105 18.87 -9.45 -4.34
CA ILE A 105 19.53 -8.91 -3.16
C ILE A 105 19.71 -10.02 -2.12
N GLU A 106 20.94 -10.19 -1.66
CA GLU A 106 21.32 -11.17 -0.64
C GLU A 106 21.95 -10.48 0.59
N GLY A 107 21.88 -11.14 1.73
CA GLY A 107 22.62 -10.73 2.92
C GLY A 107 21.97 -9.62 3.77
N ILE A 108 20.74 -9.21 3.47
CA ILE A 108 19.96 -8.32 4.34
C ILE A 108 19.18 -9.20 5.33
N PRO A 109 19.50 -9.17 6.64
CA PRO A 109 18.77 -9.94 7.62
C PRO A 109 17.36 -9.39 7.83
N VAL A 110 16.41 -10.32 8.03
CA VAL A 110 14.99 -10.01 8.28
C VAL A 110 14.60 -10.54 9.65
N GLY A 111 13.94 -9.71 10.43
CA GLY A 111 13.41 -10.09 11.74
C GLY A 111 11.94 -9.76 11.85
N CYS A 112 11.28 -10.32 12.88
CA CYS A 112 9.91 -9.96 13.20
C CYS A 112 9.71 -9.81 14.70
N GLY A 113 8.78 -8.92 15.07
CA GLY A 113 8.43 -8.64 16.46
C GLY A 113 7.27 -9.46 16.96
N ARG A 114 6.44 -8.83 17.76
CA ARG A 114 5.23 -9.43 18.34
C ARG A 114 4.03 -9.25 17.42
N ASP A 115 3.08 -10.19 17.46
CA ASP A 115 1.82 -10.12 16.71
C ASP A 115 0.69 -9.41 17.49
N ALA A 116 0.95 -9.00 18.73
CA ALA A 116 -0.07 -8.37 19.59
C ALA A 116 0.26 -6.89 19.84
N PRO A 117 -0.74 -6.01 19.83
CA PRO A 117 -0.57 -4.59 20.15
C PRO A 117 -0.25 -4.37 21.64
N GLY A 118 0.05 -3.11 22.03
CA GLY A 118 0.13 -2.67 23.41
C GLY A 118 -1.22 -2.66 24.14
N GLU A 119 -1.22 -2.24 25.43
CA GLU A 119 -2.43 -2.26 26.27
C GLU A 119 -3.54 -1.33 25.70
N HIS A 120 -3.17 -0.16 25.16
CA HIS A 120 -4.11 0.82 24.60
C HIS A 120 -4.23 0.71 23.07
N GLY A 121 -3.57 -0.29 22.49
CA GLY A 121 -3.50 -0.48 21.05
C GLY A 121 -4.70 -1.22 20.45
N ARG A 122 -4.71 -1.28 19.13
CA ARG A 122 -5.72 -1.98 18.35
C ARG A 122 -5.09 -2.67 17.14
N LEU A 123 -5.75 -3.68 16.60
CA LEU A 123 -5.30 -4.36 15.39
C LEU A 123 -5.99 -3.78 14.15
N PHE A 124 -5.33 -3.87 13.03
CA PHE A 124 -5.93 -3.69 11.73
C PHE A 124 -7.06 -4.71 11.49
N PRO A 125 -8.04 -4.40 10.65
CA PRO A 125 -9.05 -5.36 10.22
C PRO A 125 -8.41 -6.63 9.64
N GLU A 126 -8.95 -7.80 9.99
CA GLU A 126 -8.38 -9.09 9.61
C GLU A 126 -8.37 -9.34 8.09
N ASP A 127 -9.32 -8.76 7.36
CA ASP A 127 -9.37 -8.80 5.90
C ASP A 127 -8.26 -7.98 5.24
N TRP A 128 -7.84 -6.86 5.84
CA TRP A 128 -6.67 -6.11 5.39
C TRP A 128 -5.40 -6.91 5.63
N ARG A 129 -5.26 -7.47 6.83
CA ARG A 129 -4.14 -8.34 7.19
C ARG A 129 -4.00 -9.54 6.25
N ALA A 130 -5.12 -10.19 5.90
CA ALA A 130 -5.12 -11.28 4.93
C ALA A 130 -4.64 -10.85 3.54
N GLY A 131 -4.89 -9.61 3.14
CA GLY A 131 -4.37 -9.02 1.91
C GLY A 131 -2.85 -8.88 1.93
N ALA A 132 -2.30 -8.33 3.01
CA ALA A 132 -0.86 -8.16 3.22
C ALA A 132 -0.14 -9.52 3.37
N ASP A 133 -0.72 -10.48 4.11
CA ASP A 133 -0.21 -11.85 4.24
C ASP A 133 -0.07 -12.53 2.87
N ALA A 134 -1.07 -12.33 2.00
CA ALA A 134 -1.06 -12.84 0.62
C ALA A 134 -0.20 -12.00 -0.34
N PHE A 135 0.50 -10.99 0.16
CA PHE A 135 1.26 -10.03 -0.66
C PHE A 135 0.41 -9.46 -1.81
N TYR A 136 -0.86 -9.17 -1.51
CA TYR A 136 -1.86 -8.64 -2.44
C TYR A 136 -2.00 -9.45 -3.74
N GLY A 137 -1.75 -10.76 -3.66
CA GLY A 137 -1.88 -11.71 -4.77
C GLY A 137 -0.70 -11.73 -5.74
N VAL A 138 0.37 -10.99 -5.47
CA VAL A 138 1.58 -11.02 -6.31
C VAL A 138 2.35 -12.33 -6.12
N GLU A 139 2.70 -12.97 -7.22
CA GLU A 139 3.55 -14.16 -7.22
C GLU A 139 5.02 -13.77 -7.23
N LEU A 140 5.70 -13.98 -6.10
CA LEU A 140 7.14 -13.73 -5.95
C LEU A 140 7.93 -15.03 -6.07
N PRO A 141 9.20 -14.96 -6.57
CA PRO A 141 10.10 -16.10 -6.62
C PRO A 141 10.27 -16.75 -5.25
N ALA A 142 10.31 -18.08 -5.19
CA ALA A 142 10.58 -18.77 -3.95
C ALA A 142 11.95 -18.35 -3.39
N ALA A 143 11.99 -18.05 -2.09
CA ALA A 143 13.22 -17.82 -1.35
C ALA A 143 13.51 -19.01 -0.42
N ASP A 144 14.78 -19.30 -0.19
CA ASP A 144 15.15 -20.24 0.85
C ASP A 144 14.81 -19.62 2.21
N PRO A 145 14.03 -20.31 3.06
CA PRO A 145 13.61 -19.74 4.32
C PRO A 145 14.82 -19.59 5.26
N GLU A 146 15.15 -18.37 5.59
CA GLU A 146 16.10 -18.08 6.66
C GLU A 146 15.37 -17.91 8.00
N PRO A 147 15.93 -18.42 9.11
CA PRO A 147 15.31 -18.22 10.42
C PRO A 147 15.19 -16.73 10.74
N ALA A 148 14.00 -16.28 11.06
CA ALA A 148 13.77 -14.91 11.51
C ALA A 148 14.44 -14.69 12.88
N THR A 149 15.16 -13.59 13.02
CA THR A 149 15.63 -13.07 14.31
C THR A 149 14.49 -12.26 14.94
N GLY A 150 14.39 -12.20 16.25
CA GLY A 150 13.46 -11.27 16.91
C GLY A 150 13.83 -9.82 16.56
N ALA A 151 12.84 -9.01 16.14
CA ALA A 151 13.06 -7.65 15.63
C ALA A 151 13.86 -6.77 16.62
N ALA A 152 13.52 -6.80 17.91
CA ALA A 152 14.25 -6.03 18.92
C ALA A 152 15.76 -6.38 18.98
N THR A 153 16.09 -7.65 18.87
CA THR A 153 17.49 -8.12 18.82
C THR A 153 18.15 -7.66 17.51
N LEU A 154 17.46 -7.81 16.38
CA LEU A 154 17.95 -7.40 15.07
C LEU A 154 18.28 -5.91 15.03
N ILE A 155 17.40 -5.05 15.55
CA ILE A 155 17.61 -3.60 15.62
C ILE A 155 18.86 -3.28 16.43
N ALA A 156 19.01 -3.89 17.63
CA ALA A 156 20.14 -3.63 18.51
C ALA A 156 21.47 -4.12 17.92
N GLU A 157 21.50 -5.32 17.34
CA GLU A 157 22.70 -5.89 16.70
C GLU A 157 23.10 -5.09 15.45
N THR A 158 22.14 -4.68 14.64
CA THR A 158 22.39 -3.84 13.45
C THR A 158 23.00 -2.50 13.84
N ALA A 159 22.42 -1.82 14.84
CA ALA A 159 22.96 -0.56 15.35
C ALA A 159 24.35 -0.72 15.97
N ALA A 160 24.59 -1.85 16.67
CA ALA A 160 25.90 -2.14 17.25
C ALA A 160 26.97 -2.45 16.19
N ALA A 161 26.60 -3.07 15.08
CA ALA A 161 27.49 -3.42 13.98
C ALA A 161 27.74 -2.25 13.02
N SER A 162 26.89 -1.24 13.00
CA SER A 162 27.01 -0.09 12.12
C SER A 162 28.20 0.80 12.54
N PRO A 163 29.12 1.13 11.60
CA PRO A 163 30.25 2.02 11.89
C PRO A 163 29.84 3.48 12.06
N GLU A 164 28.66 3.85 11.58
CA GLU A 164 28.05 5.18 11.68
C GLU A 164 26.70 5.05 12.39
N PRO A 165 26.20 6.10 13.07
CA PRO A 165 24.87 6.03 13.69
C PRO A 165 23.80 5.63 12.68
N LEU A 166 22.97 4.65 13.04
CA LEU A 166 21.92 4.08 12.20
C LEU A 166 20.68 4.98 12.20
N THR A 167 20.04 5.16 11.05
CA THR A 167 18.70 5.74 10.98
C THR A 167 17.67 4.61 10.89
N ILE A 168 16.65 4.64 11.73
CA ILE A 168 15.48 3.77 11.58
C ILE A 168 14.47 4.49 10.68
N VAL A 169 14.05 3.82 9.61
CA VAL A 169 12.93 4.22 8.77
C VAL A 169 11.73 3.40 9.22
N ALA A 170 10.83 4.03 9.97
CA ALA A 170 9.67 3.35 10.55
C ALA A 170 8.43 3.65 9.70
N LEU A 171 7.91 2.62 9.06
CA LEU A 171 6.76 2.66 8.18
C LEU A 171 5.53 2.04 8.85
N GLY A 172 5.72 1.11 9.78
CA GLY A 172 4.68 0.49 10.59
C GLY A 172 4.59 1.04 12.03
N PRO A 173 3.88 0.32 12.92
CA PRO A 173 3.83 0.61 14.35
C PRO A 173 5.20 0.55 15.02
N TRP A 174 5.44 1.34 16.06
CA TRP A 174 6.77 1.41 16.70
C TRP A 174 7.02 0.33 17.77
N SER A 175 6.29 -0.76 17.72
CA SER A 175 6.37 -1.85 18.69
C SER A 175 7.75 -2.46 18.78
N ASN A 176 8.37 -2.74 17.62
CA ASN A 176 9.72 -3.31 17.55
C ASN A 176 10.77 -2.37 18.12
N ILE A 177 10.64 -1.07 17.84
CA ILE A 177 11.56 -0.04 18.31
C ILE A 177 11.47 0.10 19.83
N ALA A 178 10.25 0.13 20.39
CA ALA A 178 10.02 0.22 21.83
C ALA A 178 10.54 -1.01 22.56
N ASP A 179 10.31 -2.21 22.03
CA ASP A 179 10.83 -3.46 22.59
C ASP A 179 12.37 -3.48 22.56
N ALA A 180 12.98 -2.97 21.47
CA ALA A 180 14.43 -2.83 21.38
C ALA A 180 15.00 -1.84 22.40
N PHE A 181 14.36 -0.67 22.59
CA PHE A 181 14.78 0.32 23.58
C PHE A 181 14.63 -0.19 25.01
N SER A 182 13.55 -0.94 25.29
CA SER A 182 13.31 -1.57 26.58
C SER A 182 14.39 -2.61 26.92
N ALA A 183 14.79 -3.42 25.93
CA ALA A 183 15.80 -4.47 26.11
C ALA A 183 17.24 -3.92 26.11
N HIS A 184 17.50 -2.81 25.40
CA HIS A 184 18.83 -2.23 25.16
C HIS A 184 18.82 -0.72 25.42
N GLN A 185 18.95 -0.31 26.67
CA GLN A 185 18.84 1.10 27.12
C GLN A 185 19.91 2.04 26.52
N ASP A 186 21.01 1.51 25.99
CA ASP A 186 22.06 2.28 25.31
C ASP A 186 21.79 2.47 23.79
N LEU A 187 20.80 1.77 23.26
CA LEU A 187 20.47 1.78 21.83
C LEU A 187 20.10 3.18 21.30
N PRO A 188 19.27 4.00 22.00
CA PRO A 188 18.96 5.35 21.54
C PRO A 188 20.20 6.20 21.21
N GLY A 189 21.28 6.07 22.00
CA GLY A 189 22.54 6.78 21.77
C GLY A 189 23.36 6.30 20.56
N ARG A 190 22.98 5.22 19.90
CA ARG A 190 23.61 4.65 18.69
C ARG A 190 22.87 5.02 17.41
N LEU A 191 21.70 5.64 17.53
CA LEU A 191 20.88 6.03 16.40
C LEU A 191 21.16 7.46 15.98
N ALA A 192 21.13 7.71 14.67
CA ALA A 192 21.12 9.05 14.11
C ALA A 192 19.73 9.71 14.28
N GLY A 193 18.67 8.91 14.22
CA GLY A 193 17.30 9.32 14.37
C GLY A 193 16.30 8.26 13.92
N ILE A 194 15.03 8.58 14.09
CA ILE A 194 13.90 7.84 13.53
C ILE A 194 13.25 8.76 12.50
N HIS A 195 13.08 8.27 11.27
CA HIS A 195 12.34 8.92 10.21
C HIS A 195 11.10 8.06 9.93
N ALA A 196 9.91 8.58 10.18
CA ALA A 196 8.74 7.73 10.27
C ALA A 196 7.52 8.31 9.58
N MET A 197 6.73 7.43 8.97
CA MET A 197 5.33 7.70 8.70
C MET A 197 4.54 7.41 9.97
N ALA A 198 3.98 8.42 10.57
CA ALA A 198 3.11 8.25 11.74
C ALA A 198 2.31 9.53 12.05
N GLY A 199 1.07 9.33 12.49
CA GLY A 199 0.25 10.32 13.13
C GLY A 199 -0.50 11.29 12.22
N ALA A 200 -1.39 12.04 12.86
CA ALA A 200 -2.12 13.17 12.31
C ALA A 200 -2.04 14.32 13.32
N ILE A 201 -1.54 15.49 12.91
CA ILE A 201 -1.26 16.60 13.82
C ILE A 201 -2.37 17.66 13.72
N ASP A 202 -2.54 18.24 12.53
CA ASP A 202 -3.48 19.33 12.26
C ASP A 202 -4.66 18.89 11.35
N VAL A 203 -4.69 17.60 10.95
CA VAL A 203 -5.70 17.01 10.07
C VAL A 203 -6.49 15.89 10.78
N PRO A 204 -7.64 15.45 10.25
CA PRO A 204 -8.32 14.24 10.71
C PRO A 204 -7.41 13.00 10.60
N GLY A 205 -7.71 11.95 11.39
CA GLY A 205 -7.05 10.66 11.30
C GLY A 205 -7.57 9.81 10.13
N ASN A 206 -6.99 8.61 9.98
CA ASN A 206 -7.43 7.61 9.00
C ASN A 206 -7.98 6.32 9.65
N VAL A 207 -8.05 6.25 10.99
CA VAL A 207 -8.67 5.12 11.70
C VAL A 207 -10.19 5.27 11.65
N ALA A 208 -10.82 4.72 10.62
CA ALA A 208 -12.24 4.84 10.33
C ALA A 208 -13.07 3.65 10.88
N ILE A 209 -12.67 3.05 12.03
CA ILE A 209 -13.43 1.95 12.65
C ILE A 209 -14.77 2.47 13.21
N ASP A 210 -14.79 3.71 13.67
CA ASP A 210 -15.99 4.44 14.09
C ASP A 210 -15.80 5.94 13.82
N GLU A 211 -16.94 6.68 13.73
CA GLU A 211 -16.91 8.13 13.49
C GLU A 211 -16.09 8.88 14.55
N VAL A 212 -16.07 8.38 15.78
CA VAL A 212 -15.41 9.03 16.91
C VAL A 212 -13.89 9.02 16.75
N THR A 213 -13.32 7.91 16.30
CA THR A 213 -11.86 7.76 16.10
C THR A 213 -11.35 8.62 14.95
N PHE A 214 -12.09 8.69 13.86
CA PHE A 214 -11.77 9.51 12.69
C PHE A 214 -11.72 11.01 13.06
N GLU A 215 -12.79 11.52 13.72
CA GLU A 215 -12.88 12.92 14.15
C GLU A 215 -11.79 13.31 15.16
N HIS A 216 -11.25 12.34 15.91
CA HIS A 216 -10.22 12.61 16.92
C HIS A 216 -8.79 12.64 16.38
N GLY A 217 -8.58 12.47 15.08
CA GLY A 217 -7.26 12.58 14.47
C GLY A 217 -6.31 11.44 14.87
N VAL A 218 -6.82 10.20 14.93
CA VAL A 218 -6.03 9.00 15.21
C VAL A 218 -5.57 8.40 13.89
N GLU A 219 -4.28 8.11 13.78
CA GLU A 219 -3.65 7.49 12.62
C GLU A 219 -3.22 6.06 12.96
N TRP A 220 -3.25 5.15 11.96
CA TRP A 220 -3.11 3.71 12.18
C TRP A 220 -1.81 3.29 12.84
N ASN A 221 -0.64 3.74 12.37
CA ASN A 221 0.66 3.32 12.93
C ASN A 221 0.78 3.67 14.42
N VAL A 222 0.21 4.82 14.82
CA VAL A 222 0.16 5.18 16.24
C VAL A 222 -0.96 4.43 16.98
N ALA A 223 -2.10 4.19 16.32
CA ALA A 223 -3.25 3.53 16.94
C ALA A 223 -3.01 2.06 17.25
N VAL A 224 -2.17 1.38 16.48
CA VAL A 224 -1.81 -0.03 16.73
C VAL A 224 -1.06 -0.19 18.05
N ASP A 225 -0.15 0.72 18.35
CA ASP A 225 0.60 0.66 19.60
C ASP A 225 0.96 2.06 20.15
N PRO A 226 -0.02 2.80 20.68
CA PRO A 226 0.22 4.14 21.23
C PRO A 226 1.16 4.14 22.42
N ASP A 227 1.23 3.04 23.18
CA ASP A 227 2.17 2.88 24.31
C ASP A 227 3.62 2.81 23.80
N ALA A 228 3.87 2.03 22.74
CA ALA A 228 5.17 1.94 22.11
C ALA A 228 5.59 3.29 21.51
N PHE A 229 4.68 3.95 20.79
CA PHE A 229 4.94 5.27 20.22
C PHE A 229 5.31 6.30 21.30
N ALA A 230 4.54 6.36 22.40
CA ALA A 230 4.83 7.24 23.51
C ALA A 230 6.18 6.96 24.15
N ALA A 231 6.49 5.68 24.41
CA ALA A 231 7.75 5.27 25.05
C ALA A 231 8.98 5.64 24.19
N VAL A 232 8.88 5.45 22.87
CA VAL A 232 9.95 5.84 21.93
C VAL A 232 10.06 7.36 21.82
N LEU A 233 8.93 8.06 21.78
CA LEU A 233 8.89 9.52 21.72
C LEU A 233 9.50 10.15 22.97
N GLU A 234 9.40 9.53 24.14
CA GLU A 234 10.05 9.99 25.38
C GLU A 234 11.57 9.80 25.38
N SER A 235 12.13 8.98 24.48
CA SER A 235 13.57 8.79 24.35
C SER A 235 14.27 10.05 23.83
N ASP A 236 15.62 10.08 23.91
CA ASP A 236 16.42 11.21 23.40
C ASP A 236 16.73 11.12 21.88
N VAL A 237 16.18 10.13 21.17
CA VAL A 237 16.41 9.95 19.72
C VAL A 237 15.73 11.07 18.94
N PRO A 238 16.42 11.72 18.00
CA PRO A 238 15.78 12.68 17.09
C PRO A 238 14.67 12.01 16.26
N VAL A 239 13.50 12.64 16.19
CA VAL A 239 12.34 12.12 15.46
C VAL A 239 11.96 13.08 14.34
N THR A 240 11.82 12.53 13.14
CA THR A 240 11.24 13.20 11.98
C THR A 240 9.99 12.43 11.58
N LEU A 241 8.83 13.09 11.60
CA LEU A 241 7.56 12.52 11.19
C LEU A 241 7.15 12.99 9.79
N VAL A 242 6.54 12.08 9.05
CA VAL A 242 5.80 12.37 7.81
C VAL A 242 4.35 11.95 8.07
N PRO A 243 3.57 12.81 8.77
CA PRO A 243 2.21 12.49 9.20
C PRO A 243 1.19 12.67 8.06
N LEU A 244 -0.08 12.34 8.35
CA LEU A 244 -1.19 12.54 7.42
C LEU A 244 -1.30 13.98 6.90
N ASP A 245 -0.77 14.95 7.63
CA ASP A 245 -0.71 16.36 7.21
C ASP A 245 -0.02 16.54 5.84
N ALA A 246 1.02 15.75 5.58
CA ALA A 246 1.72 15.75 4.30
C ALA A 246 1.25 14.62 3.38
N THR A 247 0.99 13.44 3.91
CA THR A 247 0.72 12.27 3.07
C THR A 247 -0.66 12.29 2.42
N ASN A 248 -1.61 13.06 2.95
CA ASN A 248 -2.90 13.31 2.30
C ASN A 248 -2.78 14.11 0.99
N ASP A 249 -1.64 14.77 0.74
CA ASP A 249 -1.37 15.48 -0.51
C ASP A 249 -0.95 14.53 -1.66
N VAL A 250 -0.70 13.25 -1.37
CA VAL A 250 -0.24 12.26 -2.34
C VAL A 250 -1.19 11.05 -2.44
N PRO A 251 -2.45 11.26 -2.83
CA PRO A 251 -3.42 10.17 -2.99
C PRO A 251 -2.98 9.21 -4.10
N VAL A 252 -3.34 7.93 -3.95
CA VAL A 252 -3.12 6.94 -5.00
C VAL A 252 -4.11 7.20 -6.14
N PRO A 253 -3.63 7.44 -7.39
CA PRO A 253 -4.53 7.64 -8.51
C PRO A 253 -5.32 6.37 -8.81
N PRO A 254 -6.62 6.46 -9.15
CA PRO A 254 -7.43 5.29 -9.52
C PRO A 254 -6.88 4.49 -10.71
N ASP A 255 -6.14 5.16 -11.60
CA ASP A 255 -5.50 4.58 -12.78
C ASP A 255 -4.01 4.24 -12.56
N PHE A 256 -3.55 4.12 -11.31
CA PHE A 256 -2.13 3.89 -10.99
C PHE A 256 -1.57 2.62 -11.66
N ALA A 257 -2.34 1.54 -11.71
CA ALA A 257 -1.96 0.33 -12.44
C ALA A 257 -1.70 0.62 -13.93
N ALA A 258 -2.55 1.42 -14.58
CA ALA A 258 -2.36 1.78 -15.99
C ALA A 258 -1.13 2.70 -16.20
N ILE A 259 -0.83 3.59 -15.23
CA ILE A 259 0.38 4.40 -15.25
C ILE A 259 1.64 3.52 -15.18
N LEU A 260 1.63 2.49 -14.34
CA LEU A 260 2.73 1.54 -14.19
C LEU A 260 2.86 0.64 -15.42
N GLU A 261 1.74 0.20 -16.00
CA GLU A 261 1.74 -0.66 -17.19
C GLU A 261 2.48 -0.06 -18.39
N ALA A 262 2.49 1.26 -18.51
CA ALA A 262 3.19 1.95 -19.59
C ALA A 262 4.71 1.69 -19.58
N ASP A 263 5.32 1.40 -18.41
CA ASP A 263 6.73 1.04 -18.26
C ASP A 263 6.96 0.30 -16.94
N HIS A 264 6.85 -1.02 -16.96
CA HIS A 264 7.10 -1.90 -15.81
C HIS A 264 8.20 -2.92 -16.08
N THR A 265 9.25 -2.52 -16.79
CA THR A 265 10.37 -3.41 -17.13
C THR A 265 11.29 -3.71 -15.95
N ALA A 266 11.45 -2.78 -15.01
CA ALA A 266 12.24 -3.00 -13.80
C ALA A 266 11.43 -3.77 -12.75
N ALA A 267 12.11 -4.55 -11.91
CA ALA A 267 11.46 -5.39 -10.87
C ALA A 267 10.47 -4.62 -9.98
N GLY A 268 10.84 -3.41 -9.54
CA GLY A 268 9.96 -2.60 -8.68
C GLY A 268 8.68 -2.17 -9.39
N ALA A 269 8.78 -1.69 -10.62
CA ALA A 269 7.61 -1.28 -11.40
C ALA A 269 6.73 -2.47 -11.80
N ASP A 270 7.34 -3.63 -12.09
CA ASP A 270 6.63 -4.85 -12.47
C ASP A 270 5.83 -5.44 -11.29
N ILE A 271 6.43 -5.50 -10.10
CA ILE A 271 5.76 -5.94 -8.87
C ILE A 271 4.64 -4.95 -8.49
N ALA A 272 4.91 -3.65 -8.54
CA ALA A 272 3.91 -2.63 -8.25
C ALA A 272 2.74 -2.70 -9.25
N PHE A 273 3.01 -2.87 -10.55
CA PHE A 273 1.96 -3.05 -11.56
C PHE A 273 1.11 -4.28 -11.24
N GLU A 274 1.73 -5.43 -11.03
CA GLU A 274 1.00 -6.66 -10.68
C GLU A 274 0.15 -6.47 -9.42
N MET A 275 0.70 -5.88 -8.36
CA MET A 275 0.03 -5.64 -7.08
C MET A 275 -1.24 -4.78 -7.24
N TYR A 276 -1.10 -3.60 -7.85
CA TYR A 276 -2.23 -2.69 -8.02
C TYR A 276 -3.25 -3.18 -9.06
N ALA A 277 -2.81 -3.94 -10.06
CA ALA A 277 -3.71 -4.54 -11.04
C ALA A 277 -4.49 -5.76 -10.47
N ARG A 278 -3.89 -6.52 -9.52
CA ARG A 278 -4.56 -7.65 -8.84
C ARG A 278 -5.46 -7.18 -7.69
N SER A 279 -5.10 -6.09 -7.03
CA SER A 279 -5.79 -5.55 -5.86
C SER A 279 -6.19 -4.09 -6.07
N PRO A 280 -7.21 -3.82 -6.92
CA PRO A 280 -7.66 -2.44 -7.18
C PRO A 280 -8.13 -1.70 -5.92
N ALA A 281 -8.50 -2.43 -4.86
CA ALA A 281 -8.85 -1.84 -3.57
C ALA A 281 -7.71 -0.98 -2.97
N LEU A 282 -6.45 -1.21 -3.37
CA LEU A 282 -5.32 -0.39 -2.98
C LEU A 282 -5.35 1.04 -3.54
N THR A 283 -6.27 1.36 -4.45
CA THR A 283 -6.46 2.73 -4.96
C THR A 283 -7.66 3.44 -4.32
N PHE A 284 -8.42 2.76 -3.46
CA PHE A 284 -9.66 3.31 -2.92
C PHE A 284 -9.40 4.07 -1.62
N GLU A 285 -9.59 5.40 -1.68
CA GLU A 285 -9.39 6.32 -0.53
C GLU A 285 -8.05 6.13 0.20
N THR A 286 -7.00 5.75 -0.55
CA THR A 286 -5.65 5.53 -0.03
C THR A 286 -4.70 6.61 -0.52
N SER A 287 -3.60 6.79 0.22
CA SER A 287 -2.49 7.66 -0.15
C SER A 287 -1.18 6.88 -0.11
N PHE A 288 -0.15 7.41 -0.72
CA PHE A 288 1.21 6.86 -0.64
C PHE A 288 1.88 7.28 0.67
N TRP A 289 1.29 6.87 1.82
CA TRP A 289 1.72 7.32 3.15
C TRP A 289 3.20 7.02 3.41
N ASP A 290 3.56 5.76 3.43
CA ASP A 290 4.92 5.27 3.71
C ASP A 290 5.88 5.55 2.59
N THR A 291 5.37 5.51 1.36
CA THR A 291 6.17 5.82 0.18
C THR A 291 6.67 7.27 0.18
N LEU A 292 5.83 8.24 0.63
CA LEU A 292 6.26 9.62 0.80
C LEU A 292 7.35 9.72 1.88
N ALA A 293 7.17 9.03 3.01
CA ALA A 293 8.18 9.03 4.07
C ALA A 293 9.53 8.49 3.56
N ALA A 294 9.52 7.36 2.87
CA ALA A 294 10.72 6.77 2.29
C ALA A 294 11.44 7.71 1.30
N LEU A 295 10.69 8.32 0.39
CA LEU A 295 11.27 9.22 -0.61
C LEU A 295 11.72 10.55 -0.02
N ALA A 296 11.01 11.10 0.97
CA ALA A 296 11.36 12.35 1.65
C ALA A 296 12.59 12.22 2.56
N LEU A 297 12.96 11.00 2.98
CA LEU A 297 14.24 10.74 3.63
C LEU A 297 15.42 11.09 2.68
N VAL A 298 15.27 10.74 1.41
CA VAL A 298 16.31 10.91 0.38
C VAL A 298 16.27 12.29 -0.25
N ASP A 299 15.07 12.76 -0.55
CA ASP A 299 14.83 14.10 -1.08
C ASP A 299 13.87 14.90 -0.19
N PRO A 300 14.38 15.58 0.84
CA PRO A 300 13.54 16.40 1.71
C PRO A 300 12.81 17.55 1.00
N GLY A 301 13.18 17.85 -0.26
CA GLY A 301 12.48 18.85 -1.08
C GLY A 301 11.07 18.44 -1.51
N LEU A 302 10.71 17.17 -1.38
CA LEU A 302 9.36 16.66 -1.68
C LEU A 302 8.30 17.16 -0.70
N ALA A 303 8.71 17.66 0.49
CA ALA A 303 7.79 18.11 1.52
C ALA A 303 8.20 19.48 2.09
N THR A 304 7.24 20.15 2.73
CA THR A 304 7.52 21.31 3.58
C THR A 304 7.58 20.88 5.04
N TRP A 305 8.54 21.41 5.78
CA TRP A 305 8.88 20.94 7.12
C TRP A 305 8.69 22.01 8.18
N GLU A 306 8.24 21.59 9.36
CA GLU A 306 8.11 22.43 10.56
C GLU A 306 8.76 21.73 11.76
N ASP A 307 9.48 22.50 12.59
CA ASP A 307 9.92 22.03 13.89
C ASP A 307 8.84 22.35 14.93
N LEU A 308 8.30 21.31 15.55
CA LEU A 308 7.21 21.43 16.53
C LEU A 308 7.49 20.63 17.80
N THR A 309 6.64 20.87 18.80
CA THR A 309 6.61 20.08 20.03
C THR A 309 5.26 19.37 20.11
N VAL A 310 5.29 18.05 20.33
CA VAL A 310 4.10 17.20 20.33
C VAL A 310 3.99 16.35 21.59
N SER A 311 2.77 15.92 21.89
CA SER A 311 2.45 14.87 22.85
C SER A 311 1.47 13.89 22.24
N VAL A 312 1.44 12.64 22.74
CA VAL A 312 0.48 11.62 22.37
C VAL A 312 -0.54 11.41 23.49
N GLU A 313 -1.80 11.18 23.11
CA GLU A 313 -2.85 10.81 24.06
C GLU A 313 -2.92 9.28 24.19
N LEU A 314 -2.99 8.78 25.42
CA LEU A 314 -3.06 7.33 25.68
C LEU A 314 -4.43 6.86 26.14
N ASP A 315 -5.28 7.77 26.62
CA ASP A 315 -6.56 7.42 27.24
C ASP A 315 -7.76 7.78 26.34
N GLY A 316 -8.80 6.95 26.45
CA GLY A 316 -10.11 7.22 25.84
C GLY A 316 -10.14 6.97 24.32
N PRO A 317 -11.18 7.51 23.64
CA PRO A 317 -11.39 7.25 22.20
C PRO A 317 -10.32 7.91 21.30
N SER A 318 -9.57 8.88 21.82
CA SER A 318 -8.47 9.54 21.13
C SER A 318 -7.09 8.93 21.44
N SER A 319 -7.03 7.72 22.01
CA SER A 319 -5.77 7.01 22.21
C SER A 319 -5.04 6.85 20.88
N GLY A 320 -3.77 7.29 20.85
CA GLY A 320 -2.94 7.36 19.65
C GLY A 320 -2.96 8.73 18.94
N ARG A 321 -3.76 9.69 19.41
CA ARG A 321 -3.73 11.04 18.83
C ARG A 321 -2.46 11.79 19.16
N ILE A 322 -1.82 12.38 18.15
CA ILE A 322 -0.70 13.30 18.31
C ILE A 322 -1.25 14.73 18.35
N ARG A 323 -0.74 15.54 19.28
CA ARG A 323 -1.13 16.95 19.43
C ARG A 323 0.08 17.86 19.55
N ARG A 324 -0.02 19.07 19.01
CA ARG A 324 0.88 20.17 19.37
C ARG A 324 0.78 20.45 20.86
N ALA A 325 1.90 20.60 21.54
CA ALA A 325 1.96 20.79 22.99
C ALA A 325 3.10 21.74 23.37
N ASP A 326 2.86 22.62 24.35
CA ASP A 326 3.91 23.52 24.86
C ASP A 326 4.98 22.76 25.65
N ASN A 327 4.58 21.66 26.30
CA ASN A 327 5.45 20.80 27.09
C ASN A 327 5.35 19.38 26.54
N GLY A 328 6.12 19.09 25.50
CA GLY A 328 6.12 17.80 24.85
C GLY A 328 7.48 17.47 24.26
N ARG A 329 7.53 16.58 23.31
CA ARG A 329 8.74 16.19 22.61
C ARG A 329 8.95 17.05 21.37
N PRO A 330 10.13 17.69 21.19
CA PRO A 330 10.46 18.34 19.94
C PRO A 330 10.65 17.31 18.83
N ILE A 331 10.04 17.57 17.67
CA ILE A 331 10.14 16.77 16.46
C ILE A 331 10.28 17.68 15.26
N ARG A 332 10.69 17.12 14.13
CA ARG A 332 10.52 17.72 12.82
C ARG A 332 9.38 17.01 12.09
N ALA A 333 8.43 17.73 11.52
CA ALA A 333 7.31 17.13 10.81
C ALA A 333 7.14 17.70 9.42
N ALA A 334 6.78 16.84 8.46
CA ALA A 334 6.31 17.24 7.13
C ALA A 334 4.86 17.71 7.25
N MET A 335 4.55 18.91 6.74
CA MET A 335 3.22 19.51 6.86
C MET A 335 2.49 19.62 5.53
N SER A 336 3.16 19.38 4.42
CA SER A 336 2.57 19.24 3.08
C SER A 336 3.57 18.57 2.14
N ALA A 337 3.10 18.04 1.02
CA ALA A 337 3.92 17.46 -0.03
C ALA A 337 3.66 18.09 -1.40
N ASP A 338 4.66 18.02 -2.30
CA ASP A 338 4.51 18.35 -3.72
C ASP A 338 4.10 17.07 -4.48
N THR A 339 2.82 16.94 -4.80
CA THR A 339 2.23 15.78 -5.45
C THR A 339 2.89 15.42 -6.78
N ASP A 340 3.18 16.41 -7.64
CA ASP A 340 3.77 16.18 -8.95
C ASP A 340 5.24 15.74 -8.83
N ALA A 341 6.00 16.40 -7.96
CA ALA A 341 7.38 16.03 -7.70
C ALA A 341 7.49 14.65 -7.06
N PHE A 342 6.61 14.34 -6.09
CA PHE A 342 6.52 13.02 -5.47
C PHE A 342 6.22 11.92 -6.49
N MET A 343 5.17 12.08 -7.31
CA MET A 343 4.80 11.07 -8.31
C MET A 343 5.94 10.82 -9.31
N ALA A 344 6.63 11.87 -9.75
CA ALA A 344 7.79 11.74 -10.62
C ALA A 344 8.94 10.97 -9.93
N ALA A 345 9.19 11.25 -8.65
CA ALA A 345 10.21 10.56 -7.84
C ALA A 345 9.86 9.08 -7.61
N LEU A 346 8.59 8.78 -7.28
CA LEU A 346 8.10 7.41 -7.10
C LEU A 346 8.29 6.58 -8.37
N LEU A 347 7.78 7.04 -9.50
CA LEU A 347 7.91 6.33 -10.76
C LEU A 347 9.38 6.13 -11.16
N ALA A 348 10.23 7.14 -10.92
CA ALA A 348 11.67 7.02 -11.15
C ALA A 348 12.33 5.98 -10.21
N ALA A 349 11.89 5.89 -8.95
CA ALA A 349 12.41 4.92 -7.99
C ALA A 349 12.01 3.49 -8.36
N LEU A 350 10.74 3.25 -8.67
CA LEU A 350 10.21 1.93 -9.06
C LEU A 350 10.83 1.41 -10.38
N ARG A 351 11.22 2.30 -11.28
CA ARG A 351 11.85 1.98 -12.57
C ARG A 351 13.36 1.81 -12.51
N ARG A 352 13.96 1.84 -11.31
CA ARG A 352 15.40 1.59 -11.14
C ARG A 352 15.72 0.11 -11.13
N GLY A 353 16.85 -0.24 -11.75
CA GLY A 353 17.45 -1.57 -11.70
C GLY A 353 17.02 -2.48 -12.83
N GLU A 354 17.29 -3.76 -12.63
CA GLU A 354 17.06 -4.81 -13.62
C GLU A 354 15.62 -5.37 -13.51
N PRO A 355 15.14 -6.07 -14.54
CA PRO A 355 13.92 -6.86 -14.44
C PRO A 355 14.02 -7.90 -13.32
N ARG A 356 12.89 -8.30 -12.74
CA ARG A 356 12.89 -9.44 -11.81
C ARG A 356 13.23 -10.74 -12.56
N PRO A 357 13.88 -11.71 -11.88
CA PRO A 357 14.33 -12.97 -12.51
C PRO A 357 13.18 -13.79 -13.12
N GLU A 358 12.02 -13.73 -12.50
CA GLU A 358 10.82 -14.46 -12.92
C GLU A 358 9.67 -13.45 -13.04
N PRO A 359 9.54 -12.70 -14.16
CA PRO A 359 8.41 -11.82 -14.38
C PRO A 359 7.13 -12.65 -14.50
N PHE A 360 6.00 -12.08 -14.06
CA PHE A 360 4.74 -12.77 -14.29
C PHE A 360 4.33 -12.72 -15.77
N GLU A 361 3.67 -13.78 -16.21
CA GLU A 361 3.19 -13.88 -17.59
C GLU A 361 1.66 -13.84 -17.62
N LEU A 362 1.11 -13.07 -18.56
CA LEU A 362 -0.31 -13.07 -18.86
C LEU A 362 -0.65 -14.17 -19.84
N THR A 363 -1.62 -15.03 -19.49
CA THR A 363 -2.08 -16.12 -20.36
C THR A 363 -3.08 -15.65 -21.41
N GLY A 364 -3.57 -14.41 -21.33
CA GLY A 364 -4.48 -13.80 -22.29
C GLY A 364 -5.21 -12.60 -21.74
N THR A 365 -6.24 -12.17 -22.45
CA THR A 365 -7.06 -11.01 -22.10
C THR A 365 -8.54 -11.37 -22.06
N LEU A 366 -9.24 -10.92 -21.04
CA LEU A 366 -10.69 -10.82 -20.98
C LEU A 366 -11.08 -9.36 -21.16
N THR A 367 -12.01 -9.08 -22.05
CA THR A 367 -12.53 -7.73 -22.28
C THR A 367 -14.00 -7.69 -21.89
N VAL A 368 -14.37 -6.77 -21.01
CA VAL A 368 -15.75 -6.50 -20.61
C VAL A 368 -16.15 -5.13 -21.14
N THR A 369 -17.28 -5.06 -21.85
CA THR A 369 -17.86 -3.79 -22.32
C THR A 369 -19.25 -3.65 -21.71
N TRP A 370 -19.52 -2.48 -21.14
CA TRP A 370 -20.82 -2.10 -20.60
C TRP A 370 -21.38 -0.89 -21.37
N ASP A 371 -22.53 -1.05 -22.00
CA ASP A 371 -23.20 0.00 -22.81
C ASP A 371 -24.36 0.70 -22.06
N GLY A 372 -24.50 0.47 -20.77
CA GLY A 372 -25.62 0.94 -19.95
C GLY A 372 -26.81 -0.04 -19.87
N ALA A 373 -26.73 -1.17 -20.58
CA ALA A 373 -27.78 -2.19 -20.58
C ALA A 373 -27.25 -3.64 -20.68
N THR A 374 -26.14 -3.83 -21.36
CA THR A 374 -25.60 -5.16 -21.68
C THR A 374 -24.15 -5.27 -21.20
N CYS A 375 -23.88 -6.31 -20.41
CA CYS A 375 -22.54 -6.72 -20.01
C CYS A 375 -22.01 -7.72 -21.06
N ASP A 376 -21.06 -7.32 -21.90
CA ASP A 376 -20.48 -8.17 -22.96
C ASP A 376 -19.07 -8.61 -22.56
N LEU A 377 -18.82 -9.91 -22.44
CA LEU A 377 -17.52 -10.52 -22.10
C LEU A 377 -16.94 -11.21 -23.32
N ARG A 378 -15.68 -10.92 -23.61
CA ARG A 378 -14.91 -11.57 -24.68
C ARG A 378 -13.56 -12.02 -24.19
N ALA A 379 -13.10 -13.17 -24.69
CA ALA A 379 -11.78 -13.70 -24.44
C ALA A 379 -10.88 -13.56 -25.68
N SER A 380 -9.60 -13.26 -25.48
CA SER A 380 -8.60 -13.32 -26.54
C SER A 380 -8.41 -14.75 -27.05
N SER A 381 -7.98 -14.91 -28.31
CA SER A 381 -7.70 -16.22 -28.86
C SER A 381 -6.51 -16.87 -28.15
N GLY A 382 -6.68 -18.12 -27.73
CA GLY A 382 -5.64 -18.88 -27.05
C GLY A 382 -5.45 -18.57 -25.56
N LEU A 383 -6.40 -17.85 -24.94
CA LEU A 383 -6.42 -17.66 -23.51
C LEU A 383 -6.52 -19.01 -22.78
N THR A 384 -5.70 -19.20 -21.73
CA THR A 384 -5.72 -20.38 -20.85
C THR A 384 -5.83 -19.95 -19.39
N ALA A 385 -6.06 -20.91 -18.49
CA ALA A 385 -6.06 -20.68 -17.05
C ALA A 385 -4.75 -20.02 -16.58
N GLY A 386 -4.85 -19.19 -15.56
CA GLY A 386 -3.70 -18.45 -15.01
C GLY A 386 -3.99 -16.96 -14.88
N SER A 387 -2.95 -16.15 -14.91
CA SER A 387 -3.05 -14.69 -14.82
C SER A 387 -3.53 -14.10 -16.15
N VAL A 388 -4.68 -13.45 -16.14
CA VAL A 388 -5.26 -12.80 -17.32
C VAL A 388 -5.40 -11.31 -17.12
N ARG A 389 -5.26 -10.55 -18.18
CA ARG A 389 -5.59 -9.12 -18.21
C ARG A 389 -7.11 -8.97 -18.32
N LEU A 390 -7.72 -8.25 -17.40
CA LEU A 390 -9.11 -7.81 -17.49
C LEU A 390 -9.14 -6.36 -17.97
N GLU A 391 -9.69 -6.14 -19.14
CA GLU A 391 -9.95 -4.81 -19.70
C GLU A 391 -11.43 -4.50 -19.58
N VAL A 392 -11.77 -3.37 -18.97
CA VAL A 392 -13.15 -2.91 -18.81
C VAL A 392 -13.33 -1.61 -19.56
N ALA A 393 -14.35 -1.55 -20.41
CA ALA A 393 -14.80 -0.34 -21.09
C ALA A 393 -16.23 -0.01 -20.62
N ASN A 394 -16.40 1.11 -19.96
CA ASN A 394 -17.69 1.63 -19.54
C ASN A 394 -18.17 2.71 -20.52
N GLU A 395 -19.12 2.38 -21.38
CA GLU A 395 -19.70 3.30 -22.35
C GLU A 395 -20.97 4.02 -21.81
N SER A 396 -21.31 3.80 -20.52
CA SER A 396 -22.48 4.39 -19.88
C SER A 396 -22.14 5.72 -19.17
N ASP A 397 -23.14 6.36 -18.61
CA ASP A 397 -23.06 7.58 -17.81
C ASP A 397 -23.10 7.33 -16.29
N GLU A 398 -23.01 6.03 -15.85
CA GLU A 398 -22.92 5.61 -14.47
C GLU A 398 -21.58 4.91 -14.19
N SER A 399 -21.13 4.94 -12.95
CA SER A 399 -19.95 4.15 -12.53
C SER A 399 -20.23 2.66 -12.62
N LEU A 400 -19.27 1.91 -13.11
CA LEU A 400 -19.35 0.46 -13.32
C LEU A 400 -18.37 -0.28 -12.43
N ALA A 401 -18.82 -1.30 -11.74
CA ALA A 401 -17.97 -2.34 -11.18
C ALA A 401 -18.14 -3.65 -11.94
N VAL A 402 -17.04 -4.36 -12.21
CA VAL A 402 -17.04 -5.65 -12.88
C VAL A 402 -16.45 -6.70 -11.94
N LEU A 403 -17.20 -7.75 -11.71
CA LEU A 403 -16.80 -8.93 -10.96
C LEU A 403 -16.67 -10.12 -11.92
N LEU A 404 -15.64 -10.93 -11.77
CA LEU A 404 -15.50 -12.19 -12.48
C LEU A 404 -15.87 -13.35 -11.56
N ALA A 405 -16.53 -14.36 -12.10
CA ALA A 405 -16.82 -15.59 -11.39
C ALA A 405 -16.63 -16.80 -12.31
N GLY A 406 -16.13 -17.90 -11.74
CA GLY A 406 -16.06 -19.20 -12.39
C GLY A 406 -17.12 -20.14 -11.84
N VAL A 407 -17.33 -21.28 -12.50
CA VAL A 407 -18.33 -22.27 -12.12
C VAL A 407 -17.71 -23.67 -12.01
N GLU A 408 -17.94 -24.34 -10.88
CA GLU A 408 -17.55 -25.74 -10.72
C GLU A 408 -18.52 -26.69 -11.44
N THR A 409 -17.98 -27.63 -12.22
CA THR A 409 -18.80 -28.69 -12.81
C THR A 409 -19.44 -29.60 -11.71
N PRO A 410 -20.68 -30.04 -11.87
CA PRO A 410 -21.51 -30.07 -13.09
C PRO A 410 -22.43 -28.83 -13.30
N ARG A 411 -22.22 -27.75 -12.56
CA ARG A 411 -22.95 -26.49 -12.73
C ARG A 411 -22.50 -25.77 -14.00
N THR A 412 -23.30 -24.81 -14.43
CA THR A 412 -23.06 -23.97 -15.62
C THR A 412 -23.23 -22.49 -15.27
N TRP A 413 -22.79 -21.60 -16.15
CA TRP A 413 -23.01 -20.17 -15.98
C TRP A 413 -24.51 -19.80 -15.86
N ALA A 414 -25.39 -20.57 -16.48
CA ALA A 414 -26.84 -20.37 -16.31
C ALA A 414 -27.32 -20.57 -14.85
N ASP A 415 -26.66 -21.43 -14.06
CA ASP A 415 -26.94 -21.58 -12.62
C ASP A 415 -26.49 -20.33 -11.85
N VAL A 416 -25.37 -19.68 -12.23
CA VAL A 416 -24.91 -18.41 -11.63
C VAL A 416 -25.90 -17.30 -11.94
N VAL A 417 -26.35 -17.17 -13.19
CA VAL A 417 -27.35 -16.16 -13.61
C VAL A 417 -28.64 -16.36 -12.79
N ALA A 418 -29.12 -17.60 -12.67
CA ALA A 418 -30.32 -17.91 -11.88
C ALA A 418 -30.14 -17.59 -10.40
N PHE A 419 -28.94 -17.76 -9.84
CA PHE A 419 -28.62 -17.37 -8.48
C PHE A 419 -28.68 -15.84 -8.35
N ILE A 420 -28.01 -15.09 -9.22
CA ILE A 420 -28.00 -13.60 -9.21
C ILE A 420 -29.43 -13.06 -9.30
N GLU A 421 -30.28 -13.61 -10.15
CA GLU A 421 -31.69 -13.21 -10.30
C GLU A 421 -32.56 -13.54 -9.07
N SER A 422 -32.13 -14.46 -8.22
CA SER A 422 -32.87 -14.93 -7.05
C SER A 422 -32.50 -14.25 -5.74
N VAL A 423 -31.36 -13.58 -5.66
CA VAL A 423 -30.82 -13.02 -4.40
C VAL A 423 -31.30 -11.62 -4.15
N ASP A 424 -31.41 -11.27 -2.90
CA ASP A 424 -31.57 -9.90 -2.43
C ASP A 424 -30.15 -9.33 -2.16
N VAL A 425 -29.66 -8.50 -3.06
CA VAL A 425 -28.33 -7.88 -2.96
C VAL A 425 -28.19 -6.94 -1.76
N SER A 426 -29.30 -6.53 -1.15
CA SER A 426 -29.30 -5.71 0.07
C SER A 426 -29.09 -6.51 1.36
N ASP A 427 -29.09 -7.87 1.29
CA ASP A 427 -28.83 -8.72 2.46
C ASP A 427 -27.33 -8.69 2.83
N PRO A 428 -26.97 -8.12 3.98
CA PRO A 428 -25.57 -8.04 4.41
C PRO A 428 -24.95 -9.41 4.73
N ASN A 429 -25.73 -10.47 4.78
CA ASN A 429 -25.27 -11.86 5.01
C ASN A 429 -25.28 -12.69 3.72
N LEU A 430 -25.54 -12.07 2.58
CA LEU A 430 -25.47 -12.75 1.29
C LEU A 430 -24.07 -13.34 1.10
N ALA A 431 -24.03 -14.63 0.80
CA ALA A 431 -22.81 -15.31 0.42
C ALA A 431 -23.07 -16.17 -0.82
N PRO A 432 -22.16 -16.17 -1.79
CA PRO A 432 -22.30 -17.04 -2.95
C PRO A 432 -22.23 -18.50 -2.52
N PRO A 433 -22.90 -19.42 -3.25
CA PRO A 433 -22.76 -20.84 -3.03
C PRO A 433 -21.34 -21.34 -3.26
N ASP A 434 -20.93 -22.41 -2.56
CA ASP A 434 -19.58 -22.99 -2.62
C ASP A 434 -19.14 -23.44 -4.04
N TRP A 435 -20.09 -23.64 -4.98
CA TRP A 435 -19.82 -24.03 -6.35
C TRP A 435 -19.57 -22.83 -7.31
N ILE A 436 -19.71 -21.59 -6.84
CA ILE A 436 -19.22 -20.41 -7.53
C ILE A 436 -17.77 -20.21 -7.14
N ILE A 437 -16.88 -20.24 -8.12
CA ILE A 437 -15.47 -19.95 -7.92
C ILE A 437 -15.33 -18.42 -7.93
N GLU A 438 -15.04 -17.86 -6.77
CA GLU A 438 -14.74 -16.43 -6.66
C GLU A 438 -13.39 -16.15 -7.32
N ILE A 439 -13.39 -15.24 -8.29
CA ILE A 439 -12.16 -14.74 -8.90
C ILE A 439 -11.85 -13.43 -8.20
N SER A 440 -10.76 -13.41 -7.46
CA SER A 440 -10.33 -12.28 -6.62
C SER A 440 -9.81 -11.11 -7.46
N SER A 441 -10.65 -10.58 -8.35
CA SER A 441 -10.36 -9.37 -9.10
C SER A 441 -11.66 -8.67 -9.42
N SER A 442 -11.73 -7.40 -9.08
CA SER A 442 -12.76 -6.48 -9.53
C SER A 442 -12.10 -5.32 -10.25
N ALA A 443 -12.79 -4.77 -11.24
CA ALA A 443 -12.36 -3.54 -11.88
C ALA A 443 -13.52 -2.54 -11.83
N THR A 444 -13.21 -1.31 -11.46
CA THR A 444 -14.18 -0.20 -11.49
C THR A 444 -13.80 0.79 -12.57
N ALA A 445 -14.76 1.22 -13.36
CA ALA A 445 -14.56 2.20 -14.43
C ALA A 445 -15.55 3.37 -14.27
N ASP A 446 -15.04 4.58 -14.32
CA ASP A 446 -15.84 5.80 -14.32
C ASP A 446 -16.75 5.88 -15.55
N PRO A 447 -17.80 6.72 -15.53
CA PRO A 447 -18.64 6.98 -16.69
C PRO A 447 -17.83 7.35 -17.94
N GLY A 448 -18.01 6.59 -19.03
CA GLY A 448 -17.25 6.76 -20.27
C GLY A 448 -15.76 6.41 -20.15
N GLY A 449 -15.33 5.76 -19.06
CA GLY A 449 -13.95 5.44 -18.73
C GLY A 449 -13.55 4.01 -19.08
N GLN A 450 -12.29 3.71 -18.77
CA GLN A 450 -11.70 2.38 -18.92
C GLN A 450 -10.97 2.00 -17.62
N ALA A 451 -10.91 0.69 -17.33
CA ALA A 451 -10.12 0.16 -16.24
C ALA A 451 -9.36 -1.10 -16.68
N VAL A 452 -8.25 -1.37 -16.02
CA VAL A 452 -7.44 -2.57 -16.22
C VAL A 452 -7.21 -3.21 -14.88
N ALA A 453 -7.37 -4.55 -14.82
CA ALA A 453 -7.01 -5.36 -13.67
C ALA A 453 -6.33 -6.66 -14.14
N ILE A 454 -5.70 -7.37 -13.20
CA ILE A 454 -5.22 -8.73 -13.41
C ILE A 454 -6.06 -9.69 -12.58
N ALA A 455 -6.60 -10.71 -13.22
CA ALA A 455 -7.37 -11.75 -12.56
C ALA A 455 -6.66 -13.09 -12.67
N SER A 456 -6.68 -13.90 -11.60
CA SER A 456 -6.30 -15.31 -11.67
C SER A 456 -7.53 -16.13 -12.02
N VAL A 457 -7.63 -16.59 -13.25
CA VAL A 457 -8.78 -17.35 -13.73
C VAL A 457 -8.49 -18.85 -13.72
N PRO A 458 -9.42 -19.67 -13.21
CA PRO A 458 -9.31 -21.12 -13.25
C PRO A 458 -9.62 -21.68 -14.64
N ALA A 459 -9.24 -22.94 -14.89
CA ALA A 459 -9.77 -23.71 -16.01
C ALA A 459 -11.23 -24.06 -15.73
N ALA A 460 -12.14 -23.26 -16.19
CA ALA A 460 -13.58 -23.34 -15.92
C ALA A 460 -14.39 -22.50 -16.91
N GLU A 461 -15.71 -22.64 -16.83
CA GLU A 461 -16.62 -21.67 -17.44
C GLU A 461 -16.61 -20.39 -16.58
N VAL A 462 -16.20 -19.25 -17.15
CA VAL A 462 -16.05 -17.95 -16.48
C VAL A 462 -16.97 -16.93 -17.11
N GLY A 463 -17.63 -16.13 -16.30
CA GLY A 463 -18.43 -15.00 -16.73
C GLY A 463 -18.14 -13.74 -15.92
N ALA A 464 -18.65 -12.61 -16.41
CA ALA A 464 -18.58 -11.32 -15.74
C ALA A 464 -19.96 -10.91 -15.23
N VAL A 465 -19.97 -10.16 -14.13
CA VAL A 465 -21.14 -9.48 -13.61
C VAL A 465 -20.83 -7.99 -13.59
N CYS A 466 -21.53 -7.24 -14.42
CA CYS A 466 -21.51 -5.79 -14.42
C CYS A 466 -22.46 -5.27 -13.35
N ALA A 467 -21.96 -4.46 -12.43
CA ALA A 467 -22.74 -3.88 -11.34
C ALA A 467 -22.73 -2.37 -11.44
N THR A 468 -23.92 -1.75 -11.41
CA THR A 468 -24.11 -0.28 -11.38
C THR A 468 -25.00 0.12 -10.20
N GLY A 469 -25.08 1.41 -9.89
CA GLY A 469 -25.84 1.93 -8.77
C GLY A 469 -25.04 1.94 -7.45
N GLU A 470 -25.71 2.32 -6.37
CA GLU A 470 -25.13 2.40 -5.03
C GLU A 470 -25.77 1.35 -4.11
N TRP A 471 -24.97 0.79 -3.20
CA TRP A 471 -25.51 -0.07 -2.16
C TRP A 471 -26.58 0.67 -1.32
N PRO A 472 -27.73 0.05 -0.97
CA PRO A 472 -28.11 -1.35 -1.22
C PRO A 472 -28.89 -1.61 -2.52
N ALA A 473 -28.94 -0.67 -3.44
CA ALA A 473 -29.73 -0.73 -4.67
C ALA A 473 -28.84 -0.95 -5.92
N LEU A 474 -28.02 -2.02 -5.87
CA LEU A 474 -27.18 -2.40 -7.02
C LEU A 474 -28.00 -3.10 -8.11
N ASP A 475 -27.79 -2.67 -9.36
CA ASP A 475 -28.27 -3.36 -10.55
C ASP A 475 -27.17 -4.30 -11.08
N LEU A 476 -27.44 -5.59 -11.12
CA LEU A 476 -26.52 -6.62 -11.56
C LEU A 476 -26.90 -7.16 -12.93
N ALA A 477 -25.97 -7.10 -13.88
CA ALA A 477 -26.15 -7.61 -15.24
C ALA A 477 -25.08 -8.67 -15.54
N PRO A 478 -25.43 -9.97 -15.53
CA PRO A 478 -24.48 -11.02 -15.92
C PRO A 478 -24.21 -11.04 -17.42
N SER A 479 -22.97 -11.30 -17.81
CA SER A 479 -22.56 -11.49 -19.20
C SER A 479 -22.92 -12.88 -19.73
N ALA A 480 -22.65 -13.13 -21.00
CA ALA A 480 -22.37 -14.49 -21.47
C ALA A 480 -21.07 -15.00 -20.84
N SER A 481 -20.89 -16.34 -20.80
CA SER A 481 -19.68 -16.96 -20.30
C SER A 481 -18.69 -17.30 -21.41
N VAL A 482 -17.46 -17.55 -21.02
CA VAL A 482 -16.40 -18.09 -21.86
C VAL A 482 -15.80 -19.33 -21.17
N GLU A 483 -15.44 -20.35 -21.96
CA GLU A 483 -14.71 -21.51 -21.46
C GLU A 483 -13.22 -21.18 -21.42
N ILE A 484 -12.59 -21.37 -20.27
CA ILE A 484 -11.16 -21.20 -20.06
C ILE A 484 -10.54 -22.59 -20.01
N PRO A 485 -9.73 -23.00 -20.97
CA PRO A 485 -9.01 -24.28 -20.93
C PRO A 485 -7.79 -24.22 -19.98
N ASP A 486 -7.29 -25.43 -19.61
CA ASP A 486 -6.04 -25.58 -18.85
C ASP A 486 -4.82 -24.95 -19.55
#